data_2664b642df22df2de44a8844330f85e5
#
_entry.id   2664b642df22df2de44a8844330f85e5
#
_cell.length_a   1.000
_cell.length_b   1.000
_cell.length_c   1.000
_cell.angle_alpha   90.00
_cell.angle_beta   90.00
_cell.angle_gamma   90.00
#
_symmetry.space_group_name_H-M   'P 1'
#
loop_
_entity.id
_entity.type
_entity.pdbx_description
1 polymer ?
#
loop_
_entity_poly.entity_id
_entity_poly.type
_entity_poly.pdbx_seq_one_letter_code
_entity_poly.pdbx_strand_id
1 'polypeptide(L)'
;DAIRNIPSSIVSHYPYYGSVYDKLAQYFDIPKNHIAITNGADEALCSVLNTYLTKEDAVLTASPSFSMPKLYASLIGAEYIEIPYTTKWEYPLNEIKAAISDRVKIVLITTPNNPTGDIVRTESILELIEAYPDKCFVIDETYSSFSDVSNIKLVRSYDNVVVVRSFSKDFALAGLRFGCVISAPQNIENIKKLLSPYNVNSIAVAAVE
;
A
#
# COMPACT_ATOMS: atom_id res chain seq x y z
N ASP A 1 -0.21 22.02 16.38
CA ASP A 1 -0.67 23.42 16.24
C ASP A 1 -1.31 23.72 14.88
N ALA A 2 -0.91 23.06 13.79
CA ALA A 2 -1.48 23.24 12.45
C ALA A 2 -3.03 23.06 12.45
N ILE A 3 -3.52 21.98 13.04
CA ILE A 3 -4.96 21.66 13.10
C ILE A 3 -5.76 22.75 13.85
N ARG A 4 -5.19 23.37 14.89
CA ARG A 4 -5.88 24.42 15.65
C ARG A 4 -6.06 25.72 14.86
N ASN A 5 -5.22 25.94 13.86
CA ASN A 5 -5.20 27.16 13.05
C ASN A 5 -5.84 26.96 11.66
N ILE A 6 -6.50 25.82 11.43
CA ILE A 6 -7.17 25.55 10.14
C ILE A 6 -8.31 26.57 9.97
N PRO A 7 -8.32 27.36 8.88
CA PRO A 7 -9.41 28.28 8.58
C PRO A 7 -10.73 27.54 8.36
N SER A 8 -11.86 28.14 8.75
CA SER A 8 -13.19 27.56 8.52
C SER A 8 -13.49 27.31 7.03
N SER A 9 -12.86 28.05 6.13
CA SER A 9 -12.92 27.84 4.68
C SER A 9 -12.42 26.47 4.23
N ILE A 10 -11.45 25.89 4.93
CA ILE A 10 -10.94 24.53 4.63
C ILE A 10 -12.04 23.49 4.85
N VAL A 11 -12.90 23.67 5.85
CA VAL A 11 -13.97 22.71 6.15
C VAL A 11 -15.17 22.86 5.20
N SER A 12 -15.39 24.06 4.68
CA SER A 12 -16.56 24.39 3.82
C SER A 12 -16.31 24.13 2.33
N HIS A 13 -15.09 23.81 1.92
CA HIS A 13 -14.73 23.55 0.52
C HIS A 13 -14.14 22.17 0.32
N TYR A 14 -14.30 21.64 -0.88
CA TYR A 14 -13.58 20.45 -1.29
C TYR A 14 -12.06 20.70 -1.32
N PRO A 15 -11.24 19.72 -0.91
CA PRO A 15 -9.80 19.89 -0.87
C PRO A 15 -9.19 20.03 -2.28
N TYR A 16 -8.15 20.85 -2.38
CA TYR A 16 -7.26 20.87 -3.52
C TYR A 16 -6.01 20.05 -3.21
N TYR A 17 -5.74 19.03 -4.01
CA TYR A 17 -4.67 18.07 -3.71
C TYR A 17 -3.30 18.43 -4.30
N GLY A 18 -3.21 19.50 -5.12
CA GLY A 18 -1.99 19.81 -5.88
C GLY A 18 -0.75 19.98 -5.02
N SER A 19 -0.85 20.78 -3.96
CA SER A 19 0.24 21.04 -3.00
C SER A 19 0.67 19.81 -2.23
N VAL A 20 -0.29 18.95 -1.83
CA VAL A 20 0.00 17.69 -1.14
C VAL A 20 0.79 16.74 -2.05
N TYR A 21 0.41 16.63 -3.33
CA TYR A 21 1.17 15.82 -4.28
C TYR A 21 2.61 16.33 -4.46
N ASP A 22 2.83 17.66 -4.46
CA ASP A 22 4.18 18.23 -4.52
C ASP A 22 5.02 17.86 -3.31
N LYS A 23 4.44 17.95 -2.10
CA LYS A 23 5.11 17.56 -0.86
C LYS A 23 5.40 16.07 -0.77
N LEU A 24 4.45 15.21 -1.14
CA LEU A 24 4.66 13.77 -1.16
C LEU A 24 5.75 13.36 -2.16
N ALA A 25 5.74 13.99 -3.35
CA ALA A 25 6.77 13.75 -4.37
C ALA A 25 8.17 14.10 -3.86
N GLN A 26 8.30 15.23 -3.16
CA GLN A 26 9.54 15.64 -2.53
C GLN A 26 9.92 14.70 -1.36
N TYR A 27 8.98 14.37 -0.48
CA TYR A 27 9.22 13.54 0.71
C TYR A 27 9.68 12.13 0.35
N PHE A 28 9.02 11.50 -0.63
CA PHE A 28 9.36 10.15 -1.09
C PHE A 28 10.45 10.14 -2.16
N ASP A 29 10.84 11.29 -2.69
CA ASP A 29 11.71 11.41 -3.86
C ASP A 29 11.18 10.55 -5.03
N ILE A 30 9.88 10.71 -5.37
CA ILE A 30 9.16 10.00 -6.43
C ILE A 30 8.31 11.02 -7.22
N PRO A 31 8.24 10.94 -8.56
CA PRO A 31 7.40 11.84 -9.35
C PRO A 31 5.92 11.76 -8.98
N LYS A 32 5.20 12.90 -9.05
CA LYS A 32 3.77 12.99 -8.66
C LYS A 32 2.85 11.99 -9.36
N ASN A 33 3.13 11.69 -10.62
CA ASN A 33 2.35 10.71 -11.39
C ASN A 33 2.52 9.26 -10.93
N HIS A 34 3.44 9.00 -10.02
CA HIS A 34 3.61 7.71 -9.33
C HIS A 34 2.81 7.61 -8.02
N ILE A 35 2.02 8.63 -7.65
CA ILE A 35 1.35 8.70 -6.34
C ILE A 35 -0.16 8.84 -6.52
N ALA A 36 -0.92 8.10 -5.72
CA ALA A 36 -2.35 8.33 -5.47
C ALA A 36 -2.59 8.47 -3.98
N ILE A 37 -3.18 9.58 -3.54
CA ILE A 37 -3.57 9.78 -2.14
C ILE A 37 -4.84 9.02 -1.83
N THR A 38 -4.91 8.48 -0.60
CA THR A 38 -6.01 7.61 -0.15
C THR A 38 -6.44 7.95 1.27
N ASN A 39 -7.68 7.56 1.61
CA ASN A 39 -8.24 7.70 2.95
C ASN A 39 -7.65 6.63 3.90
N GLY A 40 -6.35 6.74 4.17
CA GLY A 40 -5.54 5.76 4.88
C GLY A 40 -5.09 4.59 4.00
N ALA A 41 -4.24 3.73 4.57
CA ALA A 41 -3.77 2.51 3.90
C ALA A 41 -4.90 1.51 3.63
N ASP A 42 -6.00 1.56 4.38
CA ASP A 42 -7.16 0.69 4.17
C ASP A 42 -7.79 0.92 2.79
N GLU A 43 -8.06 2.19 2.42
CA GLU A 43 -8.55 2.52 1.08
C GLU A 43 -7.52 2.19 0.00
N ALA A 44 -6.23 2.39 0.27
CA ALA A 44 -5.15 2.01 -0.63
C ALA A 44 -5.19 0.52 -0.95
N LEU A 45 -5.17 -0.34 0.06
CA LEU A 45 -5.23 -1.80 -0.09
C LEU A 45 -6.53 -2.24 -0.78
N CYS A 46 -7.68 -1.70 -0.34
CA CYS A 46 -8.97 -1.99 -0.95
C CYS A 46 -8.99 -1.64 -2.44
N SER A 47 -8.51 -0.45 -2.81
CA SER A 47 -8.49 0.01 -4.21
C SER A 47 -7.53 -0.81 -5.07
N VAL A 48 -6.35 -1.16 -4.54
CA VAL A 48 -5.39 -2.01 -5.26
C VAL A 48 -5.99 -3.39 -5.52
N LEU A 49 -6.54 -4.05 -4.50
CA LEU A 49 -7.14 -5.37 -4.70
C LEU A 49 -8.31 -5.33 -5.70
N ASN A 50 -9.20 -4.34 -5.60
CA ASN A 50 -10.31 -4.19 -6.55
C ASN A 50 -9.88 -3.83 -7.97
N THR A 51 -8.68 -3.23 -8.16
CA THR A 51 -8.15 -2.91 -9.48
C THR A 51 -7.65 -4.16 -10.21
N TYR A 52 -7.04 -5.11 -9.48
CA TYR A 52 -6.29 -6.20 -10.10
C TYR A 52 -6.91 -7.58 -9.93
N LEU A 53 -7.91 -7.74 -9.05
CA LEU A 53 -8.50 -9.05 -8.77
C LEU A 53 -9.89 -9.20 -9.39
N THR A 54 -10.15 -10.41 -9.82
CA THR A 54 -11.48 -10.96 -10.10
C THR A 54 -11.75 -12.19 -9.21
N LYS A 55 -12.92 -12.76 -9.27
CA LYS A 55 -13.26 -14.00 -8.54
C LYS A 55 -12.44 -15.22 -8.97
N GLU A 56 -11.77 -15.17 -10.11
CA GLU A 56 -10.93 -16.25 -10.62
C GLU A 56 -9.50 -16.21 -10.08
N ASP A 57 -9.12 -15.06 -9.47
CA ASP A 57 -7.76 -14.77 -9.01
C ASP A 57 -7.56 -15.11 -7.54
N ALA A 58 -6.30 -15.10 -7.11
CA ALA A 58 -5.90 -15.28 -5.72
C ALA A 58 -4.92 -14.19 -5.26
N VAL A 59 -5.00 -13.87 -3.96
CA VAL A 59 -3.97 -13.14 -3.21
C VAL A 59 -3.17 -14.14 -2.40
N LEU A 60 -1.86 -14.04 -2.45
CA LEU A 60 -0.93 -14.84 -1.65
C LEU A 60 -0.21 -13.94 -0.64
N THR A 61 -0.15 -14.35 0.62
CA THR A 61 0.54 -13.60 1.69
C THR A 61 1.07 -14.52 2.78
N ALA A 62 2.00 -14.00 3.60
CA ALA A 62 2.41 -14.67 4.84
C ALA A 62 1.39 -14.42 5.97
N SER A 63 1.24 -15.38 6.90
CA SER A 63 0.28 -15.32 8.02
C SER A 63 0.96 -15.74 9.34
N PRO A 64 0.65 -15.08 10.48
CA PRO A 64 -0.37 -14.02 10.62
C PRO A 64 0.08 -12.68 10.05
N SER A 65 -0.87 -11.92 9.48
CA SER A 65 -0.66 -10.56 9.00
C SER A 65 -1.94 -9.72 9.19
N PHE A 66 -1.93 -8.47 8.77
CA PHE A 66 -3.09 -7.57 8.86
C PHE A 66 -4.29 -8.16 8.12
N SER A 67 -5.45 -8.23 8.80
CA SER A 67 -6.60 -9.04 8.35
C SER A 67 -7.49 -8.38 7.28
N MET A 68 -7.43 -7.05 7.11
CA MET A 68 -8.36 -6.37 6.21
C MET A 68 -8.22 -6.77 4.73
N PRO A 69 -7.02 -7.06 4.18
CA PRO A 69 -6.91 -7.56 2.80
C PRO A 69 -7.68 -8.87 2.56
N LYS A 70 -7.76 -9.75 3.57
CA LYS A 70 -8.57 -10.98 3.48
C LYS A 70 -10.06 -10.68 3.33
N LEU A 71 -10.57 -9.67 4.07
CA LEU A 71 -11.95 -9.21 3.92
C LEU A 71 -12.18 -8.64 2.51
N TYR A 72 -11.28 -7.79 2.03
CA TYR A 72 -11.43 -7.20 0.69
C TYR A 72 -11.40 -8.25 -0.42
N ALA A 73 -10.49 -9.23 -0.36
CA ALA A 73 -10.45 -10.34 -1.29
C ALA A 73 -11.77 -11.15 -1.26
N SER A 74 -12.32 -11.40 -0.06
CA SER A 74 -13.59 -12.13 0.09
C SER A 74 -14.78 -11.38 -0.53
N LEU A 75 -14.81 -10.05 -0.45
CA LEU A 75 -15.85 -9.22 -1.06
C LEU A 75 -15.79 -9.25 -2.59
N ILE A 76 -14.60 -9.40 -3.18
CA ILE A 76 -14.38 -9.59 -4.61
C ILE A 76 -14.75 -11.02 -5.04
N GLY A 77 -14.71 -11.98 -4.11
CA GLY A 77 -14.84 -13.40 -4.36
C GLY A 77 -13.52 -14.07 -4.75
N ALA A 78 -12.39 -13.36 -4.61
CA ALA A 78 -11.05 -13.89 -4.86
C ALA A 78 -10.58 -14.81 -3.72
N GLU A 79 -9.75 -15.78 -4.06
CA GLU A 79 -9.12 -16.66 -3.08
C GLU A 79 -8.05 -15.88 -2.28
N TYR A 80 -7.93 -16.19 -0.97
CA TYR A 80 -6.91 -15.60 -0.11
C TYR A 80 -6.05 -16.73 0.49
N ILE A 81 -4.82 -16.86 -0.01
CA ILE A 81 -3.89 -17.94 0.33
C ILE A 81 -2.93 -17.43 1.39
N GLU A 82 -2.91 -18.09 2.53
CA GLU A 82 -2.08 -17.74 3.68
C GLU A 82 -0.99 -18.79 3.91
N ILE A 83 0.27 -18.36 3.86
CA ILE A 83 1.43 -19.20 4.16
C ILE A 83 1.92 -18.89 5.57
N PRO A 84 1.96 -19.85 6.49
CA PRO A 84 2.43 -19.58 7.84
C PRO A 84 3.89 -19.09 7.87
N TYR A 85 4.17 -18.10 8.73
CA TYR A 85 5.54 -17.75 9.09
C TYR A 85 6.29 -18.97 9.63
N THR A 86 7.62 -18.97 9.50
CA THR A 86 8.45 -20.02 10.11
C THR A 86 8.29 -20.04 11.63
N THR A 87 8.76 -21.11 12.28
CA THR A 87 8.75 -21.19 13.75
C THR A 87 9.62 -20.12 14.43
N LYS A 88 10.51 -19.47 13.67
CA LYS A 88 11.32 -18.33 14.12
C LYS A 88 10.72 -16.97 13.78
N TRP A 89 9.50 -16.94 13.25
CA TRP A 89 8.82 -15.74 12.77
C TRP A 89 9.53 -15.04 11.59
N GLU A 90 10.28 -15.80 10.79
CA GLU A 90 10.92 -15.32 9.56
C GLU A 90 9.94 -15.48 8.39
N TYR A 91 9.98 -14.56 7.44
CA TYR A 91 9.17 -14.59 6.22
C TYR A 91 9.40 -15.90 5.43
N PRO A 92 8.36 -16.65 5.08
CA PRO A 92 8.46 -17.99 4.48
C PRO A 92 8.70 -17.89 2.97
N LEU A 93 9.85 -17.34 2.54
CA LEU A 93 10.14 -17.02 1.13
C LEU A 93 10.02 -18.23 0.19
N ASN A 94 10.55 -19.39 0.60
CA ASN A 94 10.52 -20.59 -0.23
C ASN A 94 9.11 -21.16 -0.39
N GLU A 95 8.34 -21.14 0.68
CA GLU A 95 6.95 -21.59 0.72
C GLU A 95 6.06 -20.63 -0.09
N ILE A 96 6.29 -19.32 0.00
CA ILE A 96 5.63 -18.32 -0.86
C ILE A 96 5.91 -18.61 -2.33
N LYS A 97 7.18 -18.81 -2.72
CA LYS A 97 7.55 -19.17 -4.09
C LYS A 97 6.85 -20.44 -4.58
N ALA A 98 6.82 -21.47 -3.74
CA ALA A 98 6.19 -22.74 -4.07
C ALA A 98 4.65 -22.63 -4.22
N ALA A 99 4.02 -21.64 -3.58
CA ALA A 99 2.59 -21.39 -3.64
C ALA A 99 2.15 -20.48 -4.80
N ILE A 100 3.09 -19.82 -5.49
CA ILE A 100 2.75 -18.98 -6.66
C ILE A 100 2.29 -19.88 -7.82
N SER A 101 1.02 -19.72 -8.19
CA SER A 101 0.37 -20.42 -9.30
C SER A 101 -0.18 -19.41 -10.33
N ASP A 102 -0.73 -19.91 -11.42
CA ASP A 102 -1.37 -19.05 -12.44
C ASP A 102 -2.51 -18.20 -11.85
N ARG A 103 -3.23 -18.73 -10.85
CA ARG A 103 -4.33 -18.01 -10.17
C ARG A 103 -3.85 -16.89 -9.25
N VAL A 104 -2.62 -16.97 -8.72
CA VAL A 104 -2.06 -15.91 -7.88
C VAL A 104 -1.81 -14.69 -8.75
N LYS A 105 -2.61 -13.65 -8.53
CA LYS A 105 -2.47 -12.36 -9.22
C LYS A 105 -1.69 -11.35 -8.40
N ILE A 106 -1.88 -11.39 -7.09
CA ILE A 106 -1.22 -10.48 -6.15
C ILE A 106 -0.42 -11.30 -5.13
N VAL A 107 0.85 -10.92 -4.92
CA VAL A 107 1.64 -11.30 -3.75
C VAL A 107 1.68 -10.09 -2.81
N LEU A 108 1.02 -10.21 -1.66
CA LEU A 108 0.96 -9.16 -0.65
C LEU A 108 2.03 -9.40 0.41
N ILE A 109 2.91 -8.41 0.59
CA ILE A 109 4.03 -8.42 1.52
C ILE A 109 3.87 -7.26 2.50
N THR A 110 3.60 -7.53 3.76
CA THR A 110 3.55 -6.50 4.81
C THR A 110 4.93 -6.42 5.48
N THR A 111 5.58 -5.26 5.43
CA THR A 111 6.94 -5.10 5.98
C THR A 111 7.19 -3.66 6.47
N PRO A 112 7.48 -3.45 7.77
CA PRO A 112 7.41 -4.43 8.88
C PRO A 112 6.01 -5.03 9.05
N ASN A 113 5.94 -6.33 9.34
CA ASN A 113 4.66 -7.03 9.45
C ASN A 113 3.95 -6.78 10.78
N ASN A 114 2.65 -6.62 10.73
CA ASN A 114 1.77 -6.61 11.88
C ASN A 114 1.02 -7.97 11.95
N PRO A 115 1.17 -8.81 13.03
CA PRO A 115 1.69 -8.43 14.36
C PRO A 115 3.13 -8.86 14.65
N THR A 116 3.84 -9.52 13.76
CA THR A 116 5.11 -10.21 14.07
C THR A 116 6.29 -9.26 14.24
N GLY A 117 6.24 -8.07 13.62
CA GLY A 117 7.37 -7.13 13.56
C GLY A 117 8.47 -7.54 12.59
N ASP A 118 8.30 -8.67 11.87
CA ASP A 118 9.29 -9.14 10.90
C ASP A 118 9.48 -8.14 9.76
N ILE A 119 10.72 -8.01 9.32
CA ILE A 119 11.12 -7.14 8.22
C ILE A 119 11.61 -7.99 7.06
N VAL A 120 10.84 -8.00 5.99
CA VAL A 120 11.25 -8.70 4.76
C VAL A 120 12.32 -7.89 4.06
N ARG A 121 13.49 -8.49 3.85
CA ARG A 121 14.63 -7.83 3.20
C ARG A 121 14.32 -7.51 1.74
N THR A 122 14.80 -6.37 1.27
CA THR A 122 14.61 -5.94 -0.13
C THR A 122 15.13 -6.96 -1.13
N GLU A 123 16.22 -7.68 -0.82
CA GLU A 123 16.77 -8.73 -1.69
C GLU A 123 15.79 -9.89 -1.89
N SER A 124 15.06 -10.28 -0.84
CA SER A 124 14.03 -11.33 -0.93
C SER A 124 12.82 -10.87 -1.74
N ILE A 125 12.47 -9.59 -1.64
CA ILE A 125 11.40 -8.98 -2.45
C ILE A 125 11.81 -8.92 -3.92
N LEU A 126 13.04 -8.50 -4.21
CA LEU A 126 13.60 -8.47 -5.57
C LEU A 126 13.63 -9.86 -6.20
N GLU A 127 14.04 -10.88 -5.44
CA GLU A 127 14.05 -12.26 -5.91
C GLU A 127 12.65 -12.73 -6.36
N LEU A 128 11.59 -12.33 -5.65
CA LEU A 128 10.21 -12.61 -6.04
C LEU A 128 9.79 -11.84 -7.30
N ILE A 129 10.07 -10.53 -7.33
CA ILE A 129 9.69 -9.65 -8.45
C ILE A 129 10.32 -10.12 -9.76
N GLU A 130 11.60 -10.48 -9.73
CA GLU A 130 12.36 -10.92 -10.90
C GLU A 130 11.98 -12.33 -11.36
N ALA A 131 11.66 -13.22 -10.41
CA ALA A 131 11.22 -14.58 -10.73
C ALA A 131 9.79 -14.65 -11.30
N TYR A 132 8.91 -13.69 -10.94
CA TYR A 132 7.50 -13.69 -11.31
C TYR A 132 7.05 -12.33 -11.86
N PRO A 133 7.54 -11.91 -13.02
CA PRO A 133 7.29 -10.56 -13.57
C PRO A 133 5.84 -10.33 -13.99
N ASP A 134 5.04 -11.39 -14.14
CA ASP A 134 3.61 -11.35 -14.46
C ASP A 134 2.70 -11.17 -13.23
N LYS A 135 3.24 -11.22 -12.01
CA LYS A 135 2.50 -11.03 -10.76
C LYS A 135 2.63 -9.59 -10.25
N CYS A 136 1.58 -9.10 -9.59
CA CYS A 136 1.60 -7.81 -8.92
C CYS A 136 2.10 -7.97 -7.47
N PHE A 137 3.15 -7.25 -7.10
CA PHE A 137 3.71 -7.24 -5.75
C PHE A 137 3.20 -6.01 -4.99
N VAL A 138 2.32 -6.24 -4.03
CA VAL A 138 1.80 -5.19 -3.15
C VAL A 138 2.60 -5.21 -1.85
N ILE A 139 3.37 -4.15 -1.61
CA ILE A 139 4.23 -4.02 -0.44
C ILE A 139 3.56 -3.03 0.52
N ASP A 140 3.01 -3.55 1.61
CA ASP A 140 2.41 -2.71 2.65
C ASP A 140 3.50 -2.24 3.62
N GLU A 141 3.88 -0.98 3.48
CA GLU A 141 4.87 -0.28 4.30
C GLU A 141 4.23 0.63 5.36
N THR A 142 3.06 0.28 5.88
CA THR A 142 2.37 1.05 6.94
C THR A 142 3.24 1.31 8.17
N TYR A 143 4.20 0.43 8.45
CA TYR A 143 5.11 0.54 9.60
C TYR A 143 6.57 0.82 9.21
N SER A 144 6.85 1.24 7.98
CA SER A 144 8.22 1.40 7.46
C SER A 144 9.09 2.39 8.25
N SER A 145 8.50 3.42 8.86
CA SER A 145 9.25 4.39 9.67
C SER A 145 9.80 3.81 10.98
N PHE A 146 9.40 2.58 11.33
CA PHE A 146 9.97 1.84 12.46
C PHE A 146 11.12 0.90 12.04
N SER A 147 11.57 1.00 10.78
CA SER A 147 12.69 0.24 10.23
C SER A 147 13.53 1.13 9.31
N ASP A 148 14.75 0.69 9.01
CA ASP A 148 15.64 1.36 8.05
C ASP A 148 15.41 0.86 6.60
N VAL A 149 14.39 0.02 6.39
CA VAL A 149 14.09 -0.59 5.08
C VAL A 149 12.87 0.08 4.45
N SER A 150 13.00 0.52 3.20
CA SER A 150 11.89 0.96 2.36
C SER A 150 12.09 0.51 0.92
N ASN A 151 11.03 0.01 0.33
CA ASN A 151 10.99 -0.52 -1.04
C ASN A 151 10.38 0.47 -2.05
N ILE A 152 10.11 1.71 -1.64
CA ILE A 152 9.51 2.74 -2.50
C ILE A 152 10.27 2.91 -3.82
N LYS A 153 11.60 2.86 -3.77
CA LYS A 153 12.43 3.07 -4.98
C LYS A 153 12.23 1.99 -6.04
N LEU A 154 11.74 0.81 -5.69
CA LEU A 154 11.48 -0.27 -6.63
C LEU A 154 10.45 0.10 -7.69
N VAL A 155 9.50 0.99 -7.38
CA VAL A 155 8.47 1.45 -8.33
C VAL A 155 9.03 2.23 -9.54
N ARG A 156 10.30 2.65 -9.48
CA ARG A 156 10.99 3.29 -10.62
C ARG A 156 11.51 2.29 -11.65
N SER A 157 11.74 1.04 -11.23
CA SER A 157 12.39 0.00 -12.04
C SER A 157 11.47 -1.15 -12.38
N TYR A 158 10.38 -1.33 -11.60
CA TYR A 158 9.48 -2.48 -11.72
C TYR A 158 8.03 -2.00 -11.78
N ASP A 159 7.41 -2.16 -12.94
CA ASP A 159 6.02 -1.74 -13.18
C ASP A 159 4.99 -2.59 -12.43
N ASN A 160 5.38 -3.79 -11.99
CA ASN A 160 4.53 -4.72 -11.24
C ASN A 160 4.62 -4.54 -9.71
N VAL A 161 5.23 -3.45 -9.24
CA VAL A 161 5.33 -3.12 -7.81
C VAL A 161 4.37 -2.01 -7.43
N VAL A 162 3.65 -2.23 -6.33
CA VAL A 162 2.76 -1.27 -5.69
C VAL A 162 3.15 -1.15 -4.22
N VAL A 163 3.50 0.04 -3.75
CA VAL A 163 3.81 0.29 -2.34
C VAL A 163 2.67 1.07 -1.70
N VAL A 164 2.23 0.61 -0.53
CA VAL A 164 1.21 1.29 0.28
C VAL A 164 1.87 1.98 1.47
N ARG A 165 1.53 3.23 1.71
CA ARG A 165 2.03 4.02 2.84
C ARG A 165 0.88 4.57 3.69
N SER A 166 1.11 4.64 4.99
CA SER A 166 0.18 5.20 5.97
C SER A 166 0.82 6.33 6.75
N PHE A 167 0.05 7.35 7.06
CA PHE A 167 0.46 8.44 7.97
C PHE A 167 -0.15 8.28 9.36
N SER A 168 -0.84 7.16 9.59
CA SER A 168 -1.55 6.88 10.84
C SER A 168 -0.62 6.58 12.00
N LYS A 169 0.54 5.97 11.75
CA LYS A 169 1.41 5.40 12.79
C LYS A 169 2.56 6.33 13.14
N ASP A 170 3.44 6.57 12.19
CA ASP A 170 4.66 7.36 12.34
C ASP A 170 4.40 8.87 12.48
N PHE A 171 3.40 9.40 11.79
CA PHE A 171 2.99 10.81 11.87
C PHE A 171 1.91 11.09 12.92
N ALA A 172 1.46 10.05 13.67
CA ALA A 172 0.38 10.15 14.65
C ALA A 172 -0.94 10.75 14.10
N LEU A 173 -1.23 10.55 12.81
CA LEU A 173 -2.40 11.08 12.11
C LEU A 173 -3.51 10.04 11.92
N ALA A 174 -3.60 9.04 12.80
CA ALA A 174 -4.57 7.94 12.68
C ALA A 174 -6.02 8.42 12.52
N GLY A 175 -6.42 9.45 13.25
CA GLY A 175 -7.77 10.03 13.19
C GLY A 175 -8.04 10.80 11.89
N LEU A 176 -7.02 11.24 11.17
CA LEU A 176 -7.16 12.00 9.93
C LEU A 176 -7.32 11.12 8.69
N ARG A 177 -7.00 9.83 8.80
CA ARG A 177 -7.16 8.89 7.67
C ARG A 177 -6.39 9.32 6.42
N PHE A 178 -5.08 9.49 6.50
CA PHE A 178 -4.25 9.83 5.36
C PHE A 178 -3.28 8.69 5.03
N GLY A 179 -3.20 8.34 3.75
CA GLY A 179 -2.30 7.35 3.19
C GLY A 179 -2.07 7.59 1.70
N CYS A 180 -1.28 6.76 1.08
CA CYS A 180 -1.11 6.80 -0.37
C CYS A 180 -0.68 5.45 -0.94
N VAL A 181 -0.92 5.29 -2.24
CA VAL A 181 -0.36 4.25 -3.10
C VAL A 181 0.75 4.88 -3.93
N ILE A 182 1.85 4.17 -4.06
CA ILE A 182 3.01 4.56 -4.87
C ILE A 182 3.31 3.40 -5.84
N SER A 183 3.32 3.68 -7.15
CA SER A 183 3.53 2.67 -8.20
C SER A 183 3.90 3.33 -9.52
N ALA A 184 4.13 2.53 -10.56
CA ALA A 184 4.28 3.03 -11.93
C ALA A 184 3.04 3.85 -12.36
N PRO A 185 3.20 4.89 -13.22
CA PRO A 185 2.11 5.80 -13.60
C PRO A 185 0.87 5.09 -14.11
N GLN A 186 1.02 4.05 -14.93
CA GLN A 186 -0.09 3.28 -15.46
C GLN A 186 -0.93 2.60 -14.37
N ASN A 187 -0.29 2.07 -13.32
CA ASN A 187 -0.97 1.51 -12.16
C ASN A 187 -1.74 2.57 -11.41
N ILE A 188 -1.13 3.73 -11.18
CA ILE A 188 -1.76 4.86 -10.50
C ILE A 188 -3.00 5.34 -11.26
N GLU A 189 -2.94 5.43 -12.59
CA GLU A 189 -4.11 5.78 -13.42
C GLU A 189 -5.25 4.76 -13.26
N ASN A 190 -4.94 3.46 -13.23
CA ASN A 190 -5.93 2.41 -13.04
C ASN A 190 -6.55 2.45 -11.64
N ILE A 191 -5.74 2.59 -10.59
CA ILE A 191 -6.19 2.67 -9.19
C ILE A 191 -7.07 3.91 -8.99
N LYS A 192 -6.70 5.05 -9.56
CA LYS A 192 -7.48 6.31 -9.46
C LYS A 192 -8.89 6.21 -10.02
N LYS A 193 -9.18 5.29 -10.94
CA LYS A 193 -10.54 5.06 -11.46
C LYS A 193 -11.52 4.56 -10.39
N LEU A 194 -11.00 3.94 -9.31
CA LEU A 194 -11.79 3.44 -8.17
C LEU A 194 -11.88 4.43 -7.01
N LEU A 195 -11.05 5.47 -7.01
CA LEU A 195 -11.06 6.48 -5.95
C LEU A 195 -12.12 7.54 -6.22
N SER A 196 -12.82 7.96 -5.16
CA SER A 196 -13.70 9.14 -5.24
C SER A 196 -12.87 10.39 -5.54
N PRO A 197 -13.40 11.37 -6.28
CA PRO A 197 -12.69 12.63 -6.58
C PRO A 197 -12.19 13.39 -5.34
N TYR A 198 -12.87 13.21 -4.21
CA TYR A 198 -12.58 13.88 -2.93
C TYR A 198 -12.52 12.86 -1.80
N ASN A 199 -11.80 11.78 -2.02
CA ASN A 199 -11.68 10.64 -1.10
C ASN A 199 -10.98 10.98 0.22
N VAL A 200 -10.09 11.98 0.24
CA VAL A 200 -9.38 12.43 1.44
C VAL A 200 -9.95 13.76 1.92
N ASN A 201 -10.26 13.84 3.21
CA ASN A 201 -10.88 15.02 3.80
C ASN A 201 -9.92 16.23 3.85
N SER A 202 -10.48 17.44 3.80
CA SER A 202 -9.70 18.69 3.74
C SER A 202 -8.85 18.95 4.99
N ILE A 203 -9.23 18.44 6.15
CA ILE A 203 -8.43 18.58 7.37
C ILE A 203 -7.18 17.73 7.30
N ALA A 204 -7.28 16.51 6.78
CA ALA A 204 -6.13 15.64 6.56
C ALA A 204 -5.15 16.26 5.53
N VAL A 205 -5.68 16.84 4.45
CA VAL A 205 -4.89 17.56 3.44
C VAL A 205 -4.12 18.71 4.10
N ALA A 206 -4.81 19.59 4.82
CA ALA A 206 -4.17 20.73 5.50
C ALA A 206 -3.17 20.34 6.59
N ALA A 207 -3.31 19.16 7.19
CA ALA A 207 -2.36 18.66 8.20
C ALA A 207 -1.08 18.07 7.59
N VAL A 208 -1.13 17.65 6.32
CA VAL A 208 0.02 17.10 5.58
C VAL A 208 0.78 18.20 4.83
N GLU A 209 0.13 19.30 4.52
CA GLU A 209 0.74 20.54 3.99
C GLU A 209 1.64 21.25 5.02
#